data_c1dc2c25fd6f0fa2ddb06fe93a9277bd
#
_entry.id   c1dc2c25fd6f0fa2ddb06fe93a9277bd
#
_cell.length_a   1.000
_cell.length_b   1.000
_cell.length_c   1.000
_cell.angle_alpha   90.00
_cell.angle_beta   90.00
_cell.angle_gamma   90.00
#
_symmetry.space_group_name_H-M   'P 1'
#
loop_
_entity.id
_entity.type
_entity.pdbx_description
1 polymer ?
#
loop_
_entity_poly.entity_id
_entity_poly.type
_entity_poly.pdbx_seq_one_letter_code
_entity_poly.pdbx_strand_id
1 'polypeptide(L)'
;MIPKSKFTSILLLMAVFGTAQAGDDGARAYWKMMEDTNFLSYQKLEFNADSSGSQFDPSFGIYPNSETDMNLFMLMYGRQVNLLGRSAMVTASIYGGDISSEIGVDPFDSESGRVRQTANGFVDPSLGLTINLYGAPNLANFYDVSNYEPKLTVDVSTLITIPIGEYEGSSAVNLGQNRWWGRIALPVVYYLGSYAPLYRTSIEVTPSVLVFAKNDDFLGQEMENDPLLQLEAHATHDITRTLFGSIDFMWRQGFDTELDGNDVGDELELKTLGFTVDYTISDNATVRFSYHSNFIDDDELDADMVRFQFNYGWNALVENVKQLEHH
;
A
#
# COMPACT_ATOMS: atom_id res chain seq x y z
N MET A 1 33.66 -10.25 24.15
CA MET A 1 32.41 -10.81 24.69
C MET A 1 31.35 -9.73 24.55
N ILE A 2 30.54 -9.76 23.47
CA ILE A 2 29.45 -8.80 23.23
C ILE A 2 28.31 -9.20 24.19
N PRO A 3 27.72 -8.29 24.93
CA PRO A 3 26.69 -8.64 25.91
C PRO A 3 25.46 -9.23 25.16
N LYS A 4 25.02 -10.41 25.64
CA LYS A 4 23.92 -11.21 25.07
C LYS A 4 22.62 -10.41 24.82
N SER A 5 22.38 -9.33 25.58
CA SER A 5 21.21 -8.46 25.43
C SER A 5 21.19 -7.60 24.17
N LYS A 6 22.30 -7.49 23.42
CA LYS A 6 22.35 -6.72 22.17
C LYS A 6 21.97 -7.56 20.93
N PHE A 7 22.07 -8.89 21.00
CA PHE A 7 21.75 -9.75 19.88
C PHE A 7 20.25 -9.86 19.61
N THR A 8 19.45 -9.95 20.66
CA THR A 8 17.98 -10.11 20.54
C THR A 8 17.30 -8.84 20.00
N SER A 9 17.88 -7.66 20.26
CA SER A 9 17.29 -6.38 19.81
C SER A 9 17.64 -5.98 18.37
N ILE A 10 18.60 -6.64 17.73
CA ILE A 10 19.04 -6.32 16.35
C ILE A 10 18.18 -7.03 15.31
N LEU A 11 17.51 -8.11 15.71
CA LEU A 11 16.87 -9.05 14.77
C LEU A 11 15.49 -8.66 14.32
N LEU A 12 14.89 -7.67 14.92
CA LEU A 12 13.46 -7.52 14.81
C LEU A 12 12.95 -6.16 14.46
N LEU A 13 13.59 -5.54 13.56
CA LEU A 13 12.95 -4.41 12.91
C LEU A 13 12.41 -4.85 11.57
N MET A 14 11.27 -5.46 11.68
CA MET A 14 10.45 -5.76 10.53
C MET A 14 10.18 -4.49 9.76
N ALA A 15 10.67 -4.45 8.54
CA ALA A 15 10.14 -3.55 7.56
C ALA A 15 8.65 -3.81 7.49
N VAL A 16 7.89 -2.78 7.52
CA VAL A 16 6.45 -2.86 7.46
C VAL A 16 6.03 -2.72 6.02
N PHE A 17 5.01 -3.43 5.66
CA PHE A 17 4.65 -3.72 4.30
C PHE A 17 3.49 -2.84 3.87
N GLY A 18 3.68 -2.13 2.80
CA GLY A 18 2.66 -1.36 2.12
C GLY A 18 1.92 -2.20 1.10
N THR A 19 0.76 -1.77 0.72
CA THR A 19 -0.12 -2.42 -0.22
C THR A 19 -0.65 -1.46 -1.25
N ALA A 20 -0.68 -1.91 -2.45
CA ALA A 20 -0.83 -1.10 -3.63
C ALA A 20 -2.28 -0.93 -4.11
N GLN A 21 -3.29 -1.38 -3.39
CA GLN A 21 -4.64 -1.37 -3.96
C GLN A 21 -5.58 -0.29 -3.41
N ALA A 22 -5.45 0.09 -2.15
CA ALA A 22 -6.40 1.01 -1.54
C ALA A 22 -5.72 2.16 -0.77
N GLY A 23 -4.53 2.57 -1.19
CA GLY A 23 -3.80 3.60 -0.46
C GLY A 23 -2.35 3.69 -0.88
N ASP A 24 -1.52 4.05 0.06
CA ASP A 24 -0.07 4.10 -0.04
C ASP A 24 0.59 2.75 0.32
N ASP A 25 1.87 2.59 -0.03
CA ASP A 25 2.68 1.46 0.41
C ASP A 25 2.97 1.53 1.93
N GLY A 26 2.91 2.73 2.49
CA GLY A 26 3.15 3.05 3.88
C GLY A 26 4.61 3.25 4.25
N ALA A 27 4.82 3.98 5.32
CA ALA A 27 6.14 4.28 5.84
C ALA A 27 6.95 3.01 6.14
N ARG A 28 8.23 3.02 5.77
CA ARG A 28 9.19 1.91 5.93
C ARG A 28 8.84 0.64 5.14
N ALA A 29 7.98 0.71 4.13
CA ALA A 29 7.59 -0.44 3.31
C ALA A 29 8.77 -1.10 2.59
N TYR A 30 9.80 -0.33 2.27
CA TYR A 30 10.95 -0.77 1.47
C TYR A 30 12.23 -0.96 2.29
N TRP A 31 12.12 -0.99 3.61
CA TRP A 31 13.24 -1.33 4.49
C TRP A 31 13.66 -2.78 4.32
N LYS A 32 14.95 -3.05 4.43
CA LYS A 32 15.50 -4.36 4.08
C LYS A 32 15.47 -5.32 5.27
N MET A 33 15.15 -6.56 4.97
CA MET A 33 15.14 -7.67 5.91
C MET A 33 16.21 -8.70 5.53
N MET A 34 16.50 -9.59 6.47
CA MET A 34 17.34 -10.74 6.22
C MET A 34 16.71 -11.67 5.19
N GLU A 35 17.54 -12.29 4.34
CA GLU A 35 17.10 -13.34 3.40
C GLU A 35 16.27 -14.40 4.12
N ASP A 36 15.31 -15.00 3.42
CA ASP A 36 14.39 -16.00 3.93
C ASP A 36 13.46 -15.54 5.08
N THR A 37 13.44 -14.23 5.38
CA THR A 37 12.39 -13.68 6.24
C THR A 37 11.06 -13.77 5.52
N ASN A 38 10.10 -14.39 6.19
CA ASN A 38 8.70 -14.45 5.77
C ASN A 38 7.88 -13.56 6.67
N PHE A 39 6.80 -13.03 6.12
CA PHE A 39 5.83 -12.26 6.92
C PHE A 39 4.41 -12.48 6.45
N LEU A 40 3.51 -12.27 7.37
CA LEU A 40 2.08 -12.18 7.14
C LEU A 40 1.60 -10.82 7.65
N SER A 41 0.87 -10.11 6.83
CA SER A 41 0.25 -8.84 7.19
C SER A 41 -1.27 -8.96 7.07
N TYR A 42 -1.98 -8.65 8.13
CA TYR A 42 -3.42 -8.42 8.11
C TYR A 42 -3.69 -6.94 8.21
N GLN A 43 -4.54 -6.41 7.35
CA GLN A 43 -4.92 -5.00 7.38
C GLN A 43 -6.44 -4.87 7.33
N LYS A 44 -6.94 -3.89 8.07
CA LYS A 44 -8.30 -3.38 7.94
C LYS A 44 -8.19 -1.93 7.49
N LEU A 45 -8.92 -1.59 6.43
CA LEU A 45 -8.97 -0.26 5.85
C LEU A 45 -10.42 0.21 5.84
N GLU A 46 -10.62 1.43 6.30
CA GLU A 46 -11.88 2.17 6.19
C GLU A 46 -11.58 3.41 5.33
N PHE A 47 -12.32 3.59 4.26
CA PHE A 47 -12.22 4.71 3.36
C PHE A 47 -13.59 5.35 3.19
N ASN A 48 -13.65 6.66 3.33
CA ASN A 48 -14.84 7.45 3.09
C ASN A 48 -14.49 8.52 2.07
N ALA A 49 -15.41 8.79 1.15
CA ALA A 49 -15.27 9.86 0.18
C ALA A 49 -16.61 10.53 -0.07
N ASP A 50 -16.61 11.86 -0.06
CA ASP A 50 -17.73 12.71 -0.48
C ASP A 50 -17.26 13.56 -1.65
N SER A 51 -17.85 13.35 -2.82
CA SER A 51 -17.52 14.06 -4.05
C SER A 51 -18.68 14.92 -4.47
N SER A 52 -18.47 16.24 -4.53
CA SER A 52 -19.40 17.20 -5.13
C SER A 52 -18.99 17.64 -6.54
N GLY A 53 -17.81 17.21 -6.98
CA GLY A 53 -17.23 17.53 -8.30
C GLY A 53 -17.54 16.50 -9.38
N SER A 54 -16.84 16.63 -10.48
CA SER A 54 -16.94 15.77 -11.68
C SER A 54 -15.88 14.68 -11.74
N GLN A 55 -15.04 14.54 -10.73
CA GLN A 55 -13.99 13.52 -10.66
C GLN A 55 -14.59 12.12 -10.70
N PHE A 56 -13.93 11.22 -11.45
CA PHE A 56 -14.42 9.88 -11.67
C PHE A 56 -13.31 8.84 -11.45
N ASP A 57 -13.46 8.03 -10.41
CA ASP A 57 -12.65 6.83 -10.17
C ASP A 57 -13.54 5.70 -9.60
N PRO A 58 -14.09 4.85 -10.46
CA PRO A 58 -14.96 3.76 -10.02
C PRO A 58 -14.24 2.72 -9.16
N SER A 59 -12.90 2.67 -9.17
CA SER A 59 -12.12 1.76 -8.33
C SER A 59 -12.20 2.11 -6.84
N PHE A 60 -12.48 3.38 -6.53
CA PHE A 60 -12.74 3.88 -5.18
C PHE A 60 -14.20 4.29 -4.97
N GLY A 61 -15.08 4.01 -5.94
CA GLY A 61 -16.48 4.43 -5.88
C GLY A 61 -16.66 5.94 -5.95
N ILE A 62 -15.69 6.67 -6.52
CA ILE A 62 -15.77 8.12 -6.73
C ILE A 62 -16.52 8.39 -8.02
N TYR A 63 -17.67 9.00 -7.91
CA TYR A 63 -18.54 9.43 -9.02
C TYR A 63 -18.90 10.89 -8.85
N PRO A 64 -19.27 11.59 -9.90
CA PRO A 64 -19.79 12.93 -9.75
C PRO A 64 -20.96 12.98 -8.75
N ASN A 65 -20.84 13.85 -7.75
CA ASN A 65 -21.85 14.04 -6.70
C ASN A 65 -22.19 12.74 -5.95
N SER A 66 -21.18 12.02 -5.45
CA SER A 66 -21.33 10.74 -4.73
C SER A 66 -20.86 10.81 -3.29
N GLU A 67 -21.40 9.91 -2.47
CA GLU A 67 -20.92 9.63 -1.10
C GLU A 67 -20.62 8.13 -1.00
N THR A 68 -19.39 7.78 -0.62
CA THR A 68 -18.91 6.41 -0.62
C THR A 68 -18.29 6.03 0.70
N ASP A 69 -18.70 4.89 1.23
CA ASP A 69 -18.10 4.18 2.36
C ASP A 69 -17.53 2.85 1.89
N MET A 70 -16.27 2.58 2.20
CA MET A 70 -15.61 1.32 1.86
C MET A 70 -14.90 0.75 3.09
N ASN A 71 -15.17 -0.52 3.37
CA ASN A 71 -14.51 -1.29 4.42
C ASN A 71 -13.81 -2.50 3.80
N LEU A 72 -12.49 -2.49 3.77
CA LEU A 72 -11.71 -3.59 3.23
C LEU A 72 -10.87 -4.25 4.31
N PHE A 73 -10.67 -5.54 4.16
CA PHE A 73 -9.60 -6.29 4.82
C PHE A 73 -8.66 -6.86 3.77
N MET A 74 -7.41 -6.99 4.14
CA MET A 74 -6.38 -7.58 3.30
C MET A 74 -5.55 -8.55 4.12
N LEU A 75 -5.21 -9.66 3.48
CA LEU A 75 -4.19 -10.58 3.96
C LEU A 75 -3.08 -10.65 2.92
N MET A 76 -1.87 -10.31 3.34
CA MET A 76 -0.68 -10.34 2.48
C MET A 76 0.36 -11.28 3.07
N TYR A 77 0.89 -12.15 2.24
CA TYR A 77 2.12 -12.90 2.50
C TYR A 77 3.27 -12.31 1.71
N GLY A 78 4.43 -12.20 2.35
CA GLY A 78 5.64 -11.79 1.67
C GLY A 78 6.86 -12.59 2.12
N ARG A 79 7.86 -12.66 1.24
CA ARG A 79 9.14 -13.32 1.50
C ARG A 79 10.29 -12.52 0.93
N GLN A 80 11.29 -12.32 1.78
CA GLN A 80 12.57 -11.76 1.38
C GLN A 80 13.41 -12.85 0.70
N VAL A 81 13.91 -12.56 -0.50
CA VAL A 81 14.67 -13.50 -1.30
C VAL A 81 15.95 -12.85 -1.83
N ASN A 82 16.90 -13.68 -2.22
CA ASN A 82 18.09 -13.26 -2.96
C ASN A 82 17.80 -13.32 -4.46
N LEU A 83 17.91 -12.20 -5.13
CA LEU A 83 17.84 -12.17 -6.59
C LEU A 83 19.10 -11.52 -7.15
N LEU A 84 19.95 -12.31 -7.82
CA LEU A 84 21.21 -11.86 -8.41
C LEU A 84 22.16 -11.15 -7.42
N GLY A 85 22.21 -11.61 -6.17
CA GLY A 85 23.02 -11.01 -5.10
C GLY A 85 22.41 -9.73 -4.48
N ARG A 86 21.18 -9.39 -4.84
CA ARG A 86 20.44 -8.24 -4.33
C ARG A 86 19.30 -8.66 -3.40
N SER A 87 19.00 -7.80 -2.47
CA SER A 87 17.80 -7.90 -1.63
C SER A 87 16.56 -7.75 -2.53
N ALA A 88 15.69 -8.75 -2.52
CA ALA A 88 14.43 -8.71 -3.26
C ALA A 88 13.29 -9.28 -2.40
N MET A 89 12.06 -8.86 -2.67
CA MET A 89 10.87 -9.28 -1.94
C MET A 89 9.77 -9.68 -2.92
N VAL A 90 9.18 -10.83 -2.69
CA VAL A 90 7.96 -11.28 -3.39
C VAL A 90 6.78 -11.20 -2.45
N THR A 91 5.62 -10.77 -2.96
CA THR A 91 4.39 -10.64 -2.19
C THR A 91 3.21 -11.22 -2.94
N ALA A 92 2.23 -11.71 -2.19
CA ALA A 92 0.92 -12.10 -2.69
C ALA A 92 -0.14 -11.61 -1.72
N SER A 93 -1.20 -10.98 -2.24
CA SER A 93 -2.25 -10.37 -1.43
C SER A 93 -3.62 -10.79 -1.90
N ILE A 94 -4.52 -11.03 -0.95
CA ILE A 94 -5.94 -11.21 -1.17
C ILE A 94 -6.70 -10.17 -0.37
N TYR A 95 -7.80 -9.68 -0.93
CA TYR A 95 -8.61 -8.61 -0.35
C TYR A 95 -10.06 -9.00 -0.35
N GLY A 96 -10.84 -8.41 0.55
CA GLY A 96 -12.28 -8.55 0.56
C GLY A 96 -12.90 -7.49 1.45
N GLY A 97 -14.21 -7.36 1.39
CA GLY A 97 -14.93 -6.37 2.17
C GLY A 97 -16.25 -5.97 1.57
N ASP A 98 -16.62 -4.74 1.82
CA ASP A 98 -17.83 -4.12 1.33
C ASP A 98 -17.59 -2.66 0.91
N ILE A 99 -18.36 -2.24 -0.08
CA ILE A 99 -18.46 -0.85 -0.53
C ILE A 99 -19.93 -0.48 -0.64
N SER A 100 -20.25 0.71 -0.19
CA SER A 100 -21.57 1.32 -0.31
C SER A 100 -21.42 2.73 -0.86
N SER A 101 -22.02 3.02 -2.00
CA SER A 101 -21.96 4.35 -2.59
C SER A 101 -23.37 4.87 -2.92
N GLU A 102 -23.64 6.12 -2.54
CA GLU A 102 -24.80 6.88 -3.00
C GLU A 102 -24.37 7.67 -4.24
N ILE A 103 -24.82 7.24 -5.41
CA ILE A 103 -24.48 7.82 -6.71
C ILE A 103 -25.73 8.33 -7.41
N GLY A 104 -25.57 9.20 -8.41
CA GLY A 104 -26.66 9.61 -9.27
C GLY A 104 -27.35 8.41 -9.94
N VAL A 105 -28.64 8.50 -10.24
CA VAL A 105 -29.37 7.49 -11.06
C VAL A 105 -28.70 7.35 -12.42
N ASP A 106 -28.27 8.47 -13.00
CA ASP A 106 -27.26 8.52 -14.04
C ASP A 106 -25.93 8.91 -13.36
N PRO A 107 -24.94 8.03 -13.26
CA PRO A 107 -23.70 8.32 -12.55
C PRO A 107 -22.88 9.45 -13.20
N PHE A 108 -23.25 9.91 -14.39
CA PHE A 108 -22.59 11.01 -15.11
C PHE A 108 -23.42 12.30 -15.13
N ASP A 109 -24.61 12.33 -14.48
CA ASP A 109 -25.47 13.51 -14.31
C ASP A 109 -25.61 13.86 -12.83
N SER A 110 -24.90 14.90 -12.39
CA SER A 110 -24.91 15.40 -11.02
C SER A 110 -26.29 15.93 -10.55
N GLU A 111 -27.24 16.23 -11.47
CA GLU A 111 -28.59 16.66 -11.16
C GLU A 111 -29.57 15.48 -11.06
N SER A 112 -29.14 14.25 -11.42
CA SER A 112 -29.97 13.06 -11.28
C SER A 112 -30.25 12.75 -9.81
N GLY A 113 -31.39 12.09 -9.51
CA GLY A 113 -31.66 11.59 -8.17
C GLY A 113 -30.59 10.59 -7.74
N ARG A 114 -30.27 10.50 -6.44
CA ARG A 114 -29.28 9.55 -5.92
C ARG A 114 -29.92 8.19 -5.63
N VAL A 115 -29.14 7.14 -5.82
CA VAL A 115 -29.48 5.76 -5.48
C VAL A 115 -28.28 5.11 -4.77
N ARG A 116 -28.57 4.35 -3.71
CA ARG A 116 -27.53 3.58 -3.01
C ARG A 116 -27.26 2.28 -3.75
N GLN A 117 -26.01 2.05 -4.12
CA GLN A 117 -25.50 0.79 -4.61
C GLN A 117 -24.50 0.20 -3.62
N THR A 118 -24.46 -1.12 -3.50
CA THR A 118 -23.57 -1.83 -2.58
C THR A 118 -22.98 -3.04 -3.27
N ALA A 119 -21.70 -3.30 -3.00
CA ALA A 119 -21.06 -4.56 -3.36
C ALA A 119 -20.33 -5.13 -2.13
N ASN A 120 -20.25 -6.46 -2.05
CA ASN A 120 -19.50 -7.16 -1.00
C ASN A 120 -18.88 -8.43 -1.60
N GLY A 121 -17.75 -8.88 -1.05
CA GLY A 121 -17.07 -10.07 -1.53
C GLY A 121 -15.56 -9.90 -1.58
N PHE A 122 -14.94 -10.57 -2.57
CA PHE A 122 -13.50 -10.49 -2.79
C PHE A 122 -13.17 -9.44 -3.85
N VAL A 123 -12.11 -8.71 -3.58
CA VAL A 123 -11.45 -7.80 -4.53
C VAL A 123 -10.42 -8.61 -5.34
N ASP A 124 -9.97 -8.09 -6.45
CA ASP A 124 -8.93 -8.71 -7.29
C ASP A 124 -7.64 -8.94 -6.49
N PRO A 125 -7.09 -10.18 -6.42
CA PRO A 125 -5.84 -10.45 -5.74
C PRO A 125 -4.65 -9.90 -6.52
N SER A 126 -3.52 -9.68 -5.82
CA SER A 126 -2.32 -9.13 -6.44
C SER A 126 -1.05 -9.91 -6.13
N LEU A 127 -0.09 -9.82 -7.04
CA LEU A 127 1.27 -10.32 -6.90
C LEU A 127 2.26 -9.17 -7.06
N GLY A 128 3.26 -9.11 -6.18
CA GLY A 128 4.28 -8.06 -6.17
C GLY A 128 5.70 -8.61 -6.19
N LEU A 129 6.59 -7.84 -6.81
CA LEU A 129 8.03 -8.07 -6.80
C LEU A 129 8.76 -6.74 -6.62
N THR A 130 9.58 -6.65 -5.58
CA THR A 130 10.48 -5.52 -5.34
C THR A 130 11.92 -6.02 -5.41
N ILE A 131 12.78 -5.32 -6.14
CA ILE A 131 14.20 -5.66 -6.29
C ILE A 131 15.03 -4.42 -5.99
N ASN A 132 16.06 -4.58 -5.15
CA ASN A 132 17.00 -3.50 -4.91
C ASN A 132 17.90 -3.27 -6.12
N LEU A 133 17.96 -2.02 -6.58
CA LEU A 133 18.87 -1.57 -7.65
C LEU A 133 20.18 -1.02 -7.05
N TYR A 134 20.07 -0.31 -5.91
CA TYR A 134 21.21 0.35 -5.28
C TYR A 134 21.09 0.34 -3.76
N GLY A 135 22.24 0.18 -3.06
CA GLY A 135 22.37 0.43 -1.63
C GLY A 135 22.00 -0.74 -0.70
N ALA A 136 21.45 -1.84 -1.23
CA ALA A 136 21.15 -3.02 -0.42
C ALA A 136 21.60 -4.31 -1.10
N PRO A 137 22.76 -4.86 -0.71
CA PRO A 137 23.13 -6.23 -1.06
C PRO A 137 22.14 -7.21 -0.40
N ASN A 138 22.21 -8.46 -0.79
CA ASN A 138 21.49 -9.50 -0.06
C ASN A 138 22.03 -9.63 1.37
N LEU A 139 21.12 -9.62 2.35
CA LEU A 139 21.42 -9.75 3.78
C LEU A 139 21.25 -11.22 4.19
N ALA A 140 22.23 -12.07 3.88
CA ALA A 140 22.10 -13.51 3.98
C ALA A 140 22.11 -14.05 5.43
N ASN A 141 22.63 -13.29 6.38
CA ASN A 141 22.82 -13.73 7.75
C ASN A 141 22.90 -12.57 8.75
N PHE A 142 23.01 -12.90 10.06
CA PHE A 142 23.11 -11.90 11.14
C PHE A 142 24.29 -10.95 11.03
N TYR A 143 25.42 -11.41 10.50
CA TYR A 143 26.59 -10.56 10.33
C TYR A 143 26.31 -9.49 9.28
N ASP A 144 25.68 -9.85 8.18
CA ASP A 144 25.31 -8.90 7.13
C ASP A 144 24.32 -7.85 7.66
N VAL A 145 23.28 -8.29 8.38
CA VAL A 145 22.29 -7.38 9.00
C VAL A 145 22.93 -6.46 10.03
N SER A 146 23.82 -6.99 10.88
CA SER A 146 24.44 -6.20 11.95
C SER A 146 25.44 -5.15 11.46
N ASN A 147 25.96 -5.32 10.24
CA ASN A 147 26.88 -4.39 9.60
C ASN A 147 26.19 -3.55 8.50
N TYR A 148 24.89 -3.71 8.31
CA TYR A 148 24.13 -2.97 7.32
C TYR A 148 23.84 -1.56 7.82
N GLU A 149 24.52 -0.58 7.25
CA GLU A 149 24.41 0.85 7.56
C GLU A 149 24.12 1.62 6.26
N PRO A 150 22.91 1.52 5.72
CA PRO A 150 22.56 2.17 4.47
C PRO A 150 22.50 3.68 4.62
N LYS A 151 22.89 4.41 3.58
CA LYS A 151 22.62 5.85 3.45
C LYS A 151 21.50 6.13 2.44
N LEU A 152 21.46 5.34 1.40
CA LEU A 152 20.49 5.46 0.32
C LEU A 152 20.21 4.07 -0.23
N THR A 153 18.95 3.74 -0.38
CA THR A 153 18.52 2.59 -1.17
C THR A 153 17.58 3.04 -2.29
N VAL A 154 17.72 2.40 -3.44
CA VAL A 154 16.83 2.59 -4.58
C VAL A 154 16.35 1.22 -5.03
N ASP A 155 15.06 1.05 -5.15
CA ASP A 155 14.42 -0.18 -5.57
C ASP A 155 13.61 0.05 -6.86
N VAL A 156 13.29 -1.03 -7.55
CA VAL A 156 12.15 -1.09 -8.46
C VAL A 156 11.13 -2.05 -7.87
N SER A 157 9.89 -1.60 -7.83
CA SER A 157 8.75 -2.39 -7.35
C SER A 157 7.71 -2.51 -8.45
N THR A 158 7.20 -3.72 -8.64
CA THR A 158 6.13 -4.00 -9.59
C THR A 158 5.01 -4.75 -8.88
N LEU A 159 3.80 -4.46 -9.27
CA LEU A 159 2.60 -5.17 -8.82
C LEU A 159 1.71 -5.44 -10.03
N ILE A 160 1.09 -6.62 -10.03
CA ILE A 160 0.07 -7.00 -11.01
C ILE A 160 -1.16 -7.52 -10.27
N THR A 161 -2.33 -7.11 -10.73
CA THR A 161 -3.63 -7.51 -10.19
C THR A 161 -4.33 -8.44 -11.15
N ILE A 162 -4.94 -9.50 -10.62
CA ILE A 162 -5.58 -10.57 -11.39
C ILE A 162 -7.09 -10.36 -11.31
N PRO A 163 -7.81 -10.16 -12.43
CA PRO A 163 -9.24 -9.82 -12.45
C PRO A 163 -10.14 -11.05 -12.17
N ILE A 164 -10.23 -11.46 -10.92
CA ILE A 164 -11.06 -12.57 -10.45
C ILE A 164 -11.90 -12.22 -9.22
N GLY A 165 -11.94 -10.93 -8.84
CA GLY A 165 -12.80 -10.41 -7.76
C GLY A 165 -14.28 -10.39 -8.15
N GLU A 166 -15.13 -10.04 -7.17
CA GLU A 166 -16.57 -9.92 -7.38
C GLU A 166 -16.88 -8.73 -8.30
N TYR A 167 -17.49 -9.04 -9.45
CA TYR A 167 -17.83 -8.05 -10.45
C TYR A 167 -19.20 -8.32 -11.08
N GLU A 168 -20.01 -7.27 -11.18
CA GLU A 168 -21.32 -7.28 -11.84
C GLU A 168 -21.35 -6.17 -12.89
N GLY A 169 -21.28 -6.51 -14.17
CA GLY A 169 -21.19 -5.54 -15.27
C GLY A 169 -22.37 -4.56 -15.36
N SER A 170 -23.53 -4.90 -14.80
CA SER A 170 -24.71 -4.03 -14.73
C SER A 170 -24.69 -3.09 -13.50
N SER A 171 -23.70 -3.20 -12.62
CA SER A 171 -23.52 -2.34 -11.44
C SER A 171 -22.41 -1.32 -11.67
N ALA A 172 -22.66 -0.08 -11.26
CA ALA A 172 -21.61 0.93 -11.22
C ALA A 172 -20.60 0.66 -10.09
N VAL A 173 -21.08 0.15 -8.94
CA VAL A 173 -20.27 -0.10 -7.73
C VAL A 173 -19.86 -1.56 -7.69
N ASN A 174 -18.55 -1.82 -7.73
CA ASN A 174 -17.95 -3.14 -7.75
C ASN A 174 -16.72 -3.19 -6.85
N LEU A 175 -16.34 -4.38 -6.35
CA LEU A 175 -15.08 -4.63 -5.66
C LEU A 175 -13.97 -5.09 -6.62
N GLY A 176 -14.27 -5.97 -7.56
CA GLY A 176 -13.39 -6.34 -8.65
C GLY A 176 -13.43 -5.30 -9.76
N GLN A 177 -12.38 -5.20 -10.57
CA GLN A 177 -12.30 -4.25 -11.68
C GLN A 177 -12.55 -4.88 -13.06
N ASN A 178 -12.73 -6.21 -13.14
CA ASN A 178 -12.92 -6.95 -14.40
C ASN A 178 -11.83 -6.71 -15.46
N ARG A 179 -10.64 -6.29 -15.04
CA ARG A 179 -9.51 -6.01 -15.93
C ARG A 179 -8.18 -6.22 -15.24
N TRP A 180 -7.16 -6.55 -16.00
CA TRP A 180 -5.79 -6.51 -15.51
C TRP A 180 -5.36 -5.06 -15.29
N TRP A 181 -4.66 -4.82 -14.20
CA TRP A 181 -3.92 -3.58 -14.00
C TRP A 181 -2.62 -3.85 -13.26
N GLY A 182 -1.69 -2.94 -13.38
CA GLY A 182 -0.40 -3.08 -12.73
C GLY A 182 0.21 -1.75 -12.35
N ARG A 183 1.17 -1.79 -11.43
CA ARG A 183 1.93 -0.63 -10.97
C ARG A 183 3.41 -0.89 -11.14
N ILE A 184 4.15 0.13 -11.57
CA ILE A 184 5.60 0.19 -11.54
C ILE A 184 5.98 1.38 -10.67
N ALA A 185 6.84 1.16 -9.67
CA ALA A 185 7.30 2.16 -8.72
C ALA A 185 8.83 2.16 -8.60
N LEU A 186 9.37 3.31 -8.21
CA LEU A 186 10.80 3.51 -7.92
C LEU A 186 10.98 4.01 -6.48
N PRO A 187 10.91 3.13 -5.48
CA PRO A 187 11.13 3.51 -4.08
C PRO A 187 12.56 3.98 -3.83
N VAL A 188 12.69 5.14 -3.22
CA VAL A 188 13.94 5.75 -2.79
C VAL A 188 13.86 6.00 -1.29
N VAL A 189 14.79 5.42 -0.53
CA VAL A 189 14.88 5.62 0.93
C VAL A 189 16.22 6.25 1.26
N TYR A 190 16.18 7.45 1.83
CA TYR A 190 17.36 8.13 2.35
C TYR A 190 17.38 8.07 3.87
N TYR A 191 18.41 7.44 4.42
CA TYR A 191 18.57 7.24 5.86
C TYR A 191 19.39 8.38 6.48
N LEU A 192 18.84 9.01 7.50
CA LEU A 192 19.43 10.12 8.23
C LEU A 192 20.03 9.62 9.57
N GLY A 193 21.32 9.76 9.74
CA GLY A 193 22.01 9.36 10.97
C GLY A 193 22.30 7.86 11.04
N SER A 194 22.31 7.29 12.24
CA SER A 194 22.60 5.88 12.49
C SER A 194 21.39 4.99 12.22
N TYR A 195 21.62 3.81 11.65
CA TYR A 195 20.61 2.78 11.46
C TYR A 195 20.31 1.96 12.74
N ALA A 196 20.90 2.35 13.88
CA ALA A 196 20.63 1.71 15.15
C ALA A 196 19.22 2.04 15.68
N PRO A 197 18.51 1.09 16.32
CA PRO A 197 17.22 1.34 16.95
C PRO A 197 17.26 2.54 17.91
N LEU A 198 16.21 3.36 17.92
CA LEU A 198 16.01 4.63 18.61
C LEU A 198 16.59 5.86 17.86
N TYR A 199 17.39 5.65 16.82
CA TYR A 199 18.01 6.76 16.09
C TYR A 199 17.69 6.74 14.59
N ARG A 200 16.86 5.77 14.15
CA ARG A 200 16.55 5.63 12.74
C ARG A 200 15.58 6.73 12.32
N THR A 201 16.01 7.44 11.31
CA THR A 201 15.21 8.46 10.65
C THR A 201 15.35 8.23 9.15
N SER A 202 14.29 8.31 8.39
CA SER A 202 14.33 8.24 6.94
C SER A 202 13.43 9.28 6.30
N ILE A 203 13.81 9.65 5.10
CA ILE A 203 12.96 10.30 4.11
C ILE A 203 12.79 9.29 2.98
N GLU A 204 11.55 8.98 2.68
CA GLU A 204 11.17 7.97 1.70
C GLU A 204 10.34 8.63 0.62
N VAL A 205 10.63 8.34 -0.66
CA VAL A 205 9.88 8.88 -1.80
C VAL A 205 9.68 7.77 -2.81
N THR A 206 8.44 7.54 -3.21
CA THR A 206 8.06 6.46 -4.12
C THR A 206 7.21 7.01 -5.27
N PRO A 207 7.84 7.52 -6.35
CA PRO A 207 7.10 7.77 -7.58
C PRO A 207 6.66 6.45 -8.23
N SER A 208 5.46 6.43 -8.77
CA SER A 208 4.90 5.26 -9.45
C SER A 208 3.92 5.65 -10.55
N VAL A 209 3.70 4.70 -11.45
CA VAL A 209 2.66 4.76 -12.47
C VAL A 209 1.83 3.49 -12.40
N LEU A 210 0.51 3.66 -12.44
CA LEU A 210 -0.45 2.59 -12.57
C LEU A 210 -0.98 2.57 -14.02
N VAL A 211 -1.11 1.38 -14.58
CA VAL A 211 -1.60 1.16 -15.94
C VAL A 211 -2.71 0.13 -15.92
N PHE A 212 -3.72 0.34 -16.74
CA PHE A 212 -4.96 -0.43 -16.73
C PHE A 212 -5.21 -1.03 -18.11
N ALA A 213 -5.64 -2.30 -18.15
CA ALA A 213 -6.26 -2.85 -19.34
C ALA A 213 -7.71 -2.34 -19.45
N LYS A 214 -8.33 -2.53 -20.60
CA LYS A 214 -9.73 -2.21 -20.77
C LYS A 214 -10.62 -3.10 -19.89
N ASN A 215 -11.73 -2.54 -19.43
CA ASN A 215 -12.86 -3.28 -18.90
C ASN A 215 -13.96 -3.29 -19.98
N ASP A 216 -14.28 -4.46 -20.49
CA ASP A 216 -15.16 -4.65 -21.63
C ASP A 216 -16.66 -4.77 -21.27
N ASP A 217 -17.02 -4.60 -20.01
CA ASP A 217 -18.39 -4.71 -19.51
C ASP A 217 -18.67 -3.81 -18.30
N PHE A 218 -18.40 -2.51 -18.40
CA PHE A 218 -18.77 -1.53 -17.36
C PHE A 218 -20.09 -0.86 -17.73
N LEU A 219 -21.18 -1.22 -17.05
CA LEU A 219 -22.53 -0.76 -17.36
C LEU A 219 -22.95 -1.07 -18.84
N GLY A 220 -22.42 -2.18 -19.38
CA GLY A 220 -22.62 -2.58 -20.76
C GLY A 220 -21.80 -1.81 -21.79
N GLN A 221 -20.79 -1.06 -21.37
CA GLN A 221 -19.88 -0.27 -22.20
C GLN A 221 -18.42 -0.72 -21.98
N GLU A 222 -17.55 -0.47 -22.95
CA GLU A 222 -16.11 -0.62 -22.81
C GLU A 222 -15.55 0.59 -22.05
N MET A 223 -14.82 0.36 -20.96
CA MET A 223 -14.16 1.40 -20.18
C MET A 223 -12.64 1.34 -20.36
N GLU A 224 -12.05 2.46 -20.76
CA GLU A 224 -10.62 2.68 -20.82
C GLU A 224 -10.22 3.77 -19.82
N ASN A 225 -9.01 3.65 -19.27
CA ASN A 225 -8.45 4.68 -18.39
C ASN A 225 -7.02 4.98 -18.78
N ASP A 226 -6.68 6.25 -18.74
CA ASP A 226 -5.31 6.70 -18.84
C ASP A 226 -4.48 6.27 -17.62
N PRO A 227 -3.15 6.24 -17.73
CA PRO A 227 -2.30 5.93 -16.59
C PRO A 227 -2.50 6.89 -15.43
N LEU A 228 -2.50 6.35 -14.20
CA LEU A 228 -2.50 7.13 -12.96
C LEU A 228 -1.07 7.33 -12.46
N LEU A 229 -0.65 8.57 -12.30
CA LEU A 229 0.60 8.93 -11.65
C LEU A 229 0.39 9.01 -10.14
N GLN A 230 1.34 8.47 -9.38
CA GLN A 230 1.31 8.52 -7.92
C GLN A 230 2.69 8.86 -7.37
N LEU A 231 2.72 9.76 -6.40
CA LEU A 231 3.91 10.08 -5.61
C LEU A 231 3.57 9.89 -4.12
N GLU A 232 4.28 8.99 -3.47
CA GLU A 232 4.23 8.84 -2.01
C GLU A 232 5.50 9.40 -1.38
N ALA A 233 5.37 10.01 -0.21
CA ALA A 233 6.52 10.45 0.56
C ALA A 233 6.26 10.28 2.07
N HIS A 234 7.29 9.81 2.79
CA HIS A 234 7.22 9.60 4.22
C HIS A 234 8.46 10.18 4.91
N ALA A 235 8.25 10.90 6.00
CA ALA A 235 9.31 11.29 6.92
C ALA A 235 9.15 10.50 8.22
N THR A 236 10.04 9.53 8.47
CA THR A 236 9.89 8.59 9.58
C THR A 236 10.93 8.81 10.67
N HIS A 237 10.58 8.57 11.92
CA HIS A 237 11.50 8.67 13.06
C HIS A 237 11.16 7.67 14.16
N ASP A 238 12.21 7.03 14.75
CA ASP A 238 12.06 6.21 15.94
C ASP A 238 11.81 7.11 17.17
N ILE A 239 10.61 7.07 17.73
CA ILE A 239 10.25 7.80 18.96
C ILE A 239 10.80 7.07 20.18
N THR A 240 10.73 5.74 20.17
CA THR A 240 11.35 4.85 21.15
C THR A 240 11.98 3.65 20.43
N ARG A 241 12.52 2.67 21.17
CA ARG A 241 13.03 1.43 20.56
C ARG A 241 11.94 0.54 19.94
N THR A 242 10.70 0.73 20.36
CA THR A 242 9.55 -0.08 19.95
C THR A 242 8.46 0.72 19.27
N LEU A 243 8.62 2.04 19.16
CA LEU A 243 7.64 2.94 18.57
C LEU A 243 8.32 3.82 17.54
N PHE A 244 7.81 3.84 16.31
CA PHE A 244 8.13 4.89 15.36
C PHE A 244 6.85 5.62 14.90
N GLY A 245 7.05 6.84 14.41
CA GLY A 245 6.02 7.63 13.76
C GLY A 245 6.49 8.13 12.41
N SER A 246 5.55 8.47 11.55
CA SER A 246 5.80 9.16 10.29
C SER A 246 4.77 10.25 10.04
N ILE A 247 5.18 11.22 9.21
CA ILE A 247 4.28 12.11 8.48
C ILE A 247 4.29 11.62 7.05
N ASP A 248 3.11 11.49 6.47
CA ASP A 248 2.87 10.82 5.21
C ASP A 248 2.18 11.78 4.25
N PHE A 249 2.63 11.78 2.99
CA PHE A 249 2.06 12.55 1.91
C PHE A 249 1.83 11.64 0.71
N MET A 250 0.70 11.81 0.03
CA MET A 250 0.43 11.16 -1.24
C MET A 250 -0.19 12.17 -2.22
N TRP A 251 0.24 12.08 -3.46
CA TRP A 251 -0.35 12.77 -4.59
C TRP A 251 -0.66 11.78 -5.69
N ARG A 252 -1.84 11.90 -6.28
CA ARG A 252 -2.31 11.14 -7.43
C ARG A 252 -2.87 12.09 -8.48
N GLN A 253 -2.58 11.80 -9.75
CA GLN A 253 -3.12 12.55 -10.87
C GLN A 253 -3.21 11.68 -12.11
N GLY A 254 -4.27 11.86 -12.88
CA GLY A 254 -4.56 11.14 -14.12
C GLY A 254 -5.83 10.30 -14.00
N PHE A 255 -5.85 9.16 -14.67
CA PHE A 255 -7.01 8.27 -14.71
C PHE A 255 -8.19 8.84 -15.50
N ASP A 256 -7.90 9.65 -16.55
CA ASP A 256 -8.94 10.05 -17.49
C ASP A 256 -9.69 8.82 -17.99
N THR A 257 -11.00 8.90 -18.00
CA THR A 257 -11.85 7.75 -18.31
C THR A 257 -12.61 7.97 -19.61
N GLU A 258 -12.58 6.97 -20.49
CA GLU A 258 -13.40 6.89 -21.69
C GLU A 258 -14.39 5.73 -21.57
N LEU A 259 -15.64 5.98 -21.95
CA LEU A 259 -16.68 4.94 -22.15
C LEU A 259 -17.07 4.90 -23.62
N ASP A 260 -16.89 3.74 -24.27
CA ASP A 260 -17.10 3.56 -25.71
C ASP A 260 -16.41 4.66 -26.55
N GLY A 261 -15.21 5.11 -26.11
CA GLY A 261 -14.42 6.14 -26.77
C GLY A 261 -14.92 7.58 -26.56
N ASN A 262 -15.75 7.82 -25.55
CA ASN A 262 -16.18 9.15 -25.16
C ASN A 262 -15.63 9.47 -23.75
N ASP A 263 -15.01 10.62 -23.57
CA ASP A 263 -14.52 11.10 -22.29
C ASP A 263 -15.69 11.26 -21.31
N VAL A 264 -15.49 10.80 -20.07
CA VAL A 264 -16.47 10.91 -18.98
C VAL A 264 -15.81 11.34 -17.69
N GLY A 265 -16.42 12.30 -17.01
CA GLY A 265 -15.88 12.90 -15.81
C GLY A 265 -14.58 13.68 -16.05
N ASP A 266 -13.99 14.15 -14.97
CA ASP A 266 -12.69 14.81 -14.98
C ASP A 266 -11.62 13.87 -14.42
N GLU A 267 -10.35 14.13 -14.79
CA GLU A 267 -9.22 13.37 -14.25
C GLU A 267 -9.20 13.42 -12.71
N LEU A 268 -8.75 12.34 -12.10
CA LEU A 268 -8.53 12.31 -10.66
C LEU A 268 -7.34 13.20 -10.29
N GLU A 269 -7.54 14.15 -9.37
CA GLU A 269 -6.47 14.82 -8.66
C GLU A 269 -6.71 14.67 -7.16
N LEU A 270 -5.85 13.92 -6.47
CA LEU A 270 -5.96 13.68 -5.04
C LEU A 270 -4.64 13.97 -4.34
N LYS A 271 -4.67 14.79 -3.30
CA LYS A 271 -3.54 15.11 -2.43
C LYS A 271 -3.92 14.84 -0.99
N THR A 272 -3.23 13.90 -0.35
CA THR A 272 -3.50 13.56 1.05
C THR A 272 -2.29 13.83 1.92
N LEU A 273 -2.57 14.22 3.15
CA LEU A 273 -1.61 14.29 4.24
C LEU A 273 -2.07 13.35 5.35
N GLY A 274 -1.13 12.68 5.97
CA GLY A 274 -1.44 11.72 7.00
C GLY A 274 -0.31 11.52 7.99
N PHE A 275 -0.53 10.56 8.87
CA PHE A 275 0.48 10.08 9.79
C PHE A 275 0.34 8.59 10.02
N THR A 276 1.46 7.97 10.38
CA THR A 276 1.51 6.57 10.78
C THR A 276 2.19 6.45 12.14
N VAL A 277 1.68 5.56 12.97
CA VAL A 277 2.30 5.12 14.22
C VAL A 277 2.40 3.61 14.20
N ASP A 278 3.59 3.06 14.45
CA ASP A 278 3.85 1.62 14.48
C ASP A 278 4.48 1.23 15.82
N TYR A 279 3.90 0.22 16.45
CA TYR A 279 4.36 -0.29 17.75
C TYR A 279 4.76 -1.76 17.64
N THR A 280 5.99 -2.04 18.02
CA THR A 280 6.54 -3.40 18.14
C THR A 280 6.03 -4.07 19.41
N ILE A 281 5.14 -5.04 19.28
CA ILE A 281 4.55 -5.80 20.40
C ILE A 281 5.54 -6.85 20.92
N SER A 282 6.20 -7.54 20.00
CA SER A 282 7.15 -8.60 20.29
C SER A 282 8.23 -8.63 19.22
N ASP A 283 9.18 -9.51 19.41
CA ASP A 283 10.21 -9.76 18.42
C ASP A 283 9.70 -10.11 17.01
N ASN A 284 8.52 -10.59 16.86
CA ASN A 284 7.95 -11.11 15.62
C ASN A 284 6.69 -10.34 15.18
N ALA A 285 6.19 -9.40 16.00
CA ALA A 285 4.91 -8.78 15.72
C ALA A 285 4.90 -7.27 15.93
N THR A 286 4.25 -6.56 15.01
CA THR A 286 3.96 -5.13 15.13
C THR A 286 2.48 -4.85 14.89
N VAL A 287 2.00 -3.75 15.47
CA VAL A 287 0.72 -3.14 15.13
C VAL A 287 0.95 -1.74 14.62
N ARG A 288 0.18 -1.37 13.62
CA ARG A 288 0.28 -0.06 12.99
C ARG A 288 -1.11 0.56 12.89
N PHE A 289 -1.13 1.85 13.05
CA PHE A 289 -2.27 2.71 12.75
C PHE A 289 -1.82 3.79 11.78
N SER A 290 -2.59 4.04 10.73
CA SER A 290 -2.39 5.14 9.80
C SER A 290 -3.70 5.88 9.56
N TYR A 291 -3.62 7.20 9.41
CA TYR A 291 -4.72 8.07 9.02
C TYR A 291 -4.24 9.00 7.92
N HIS A 292 -5.05 9.16 6.88
CA HIS A 292 -4.82 10.08 5.78
C HIS A 292 -6.11 10.81 5.46
N SER A 293 -5.99 12.09 5.10
CA SER A 293 -7.11 12.90 4.64
C SER A 293 -6.62 13.82 3.52
N ASN A 294 -7.47 14.15 2.56
CA ASN A 294 -7.14 15.19 1.62
C ASN A 294 -7.18 16.54 2.37
N PHE A 295 -6.23 17.43 2.08
CA PHE A 295 -6.03 18.66 2.84
C PHE A 295 -5.92 19.90 1.95
N ILE A 296 -5.86 19.72 0.67
CA ILE A 296 -5.81 20.81 -0.31
C ILE A 296 -7.23 21.05 -0.77
N ASP A 297 -7.65 22.25 -0.46
CA ASP A 297 -8.81 23.03 -0.85
C ASP A 297 -9.39 22.63 -2.22
N ASP A 298 -9.88 21.40 -2.26
CA ASP A 298 -10.73 20.95 -3.32
C ASP A 298 -12.12 20.83 -2.66
N ASP A 299 -12.93 21.88 -2.80
CA ASP A 299 -14.31 21.85 -2.33
C ASP A 299 -15.12 20.74 -3.02
N GLU A 300 -14.50 19.98 -3.92
CA GLU A 300 -15.12 18.98 -4.78
C GLU A 300 -14.96 17.54 -4.32
N LEU A 301 -13.89 17.21 -3.58
CA LEU A 301 -13.65 15.87 -3.06
C LEU A 301 -13.12 15.91 -1.62
N ASP A 302 -13.86 15.34 -0.68
CA ASP A 302 -13.42 15.06 0.69
C ASP A 302 -13.18 13.56 0.85
N ALA A 303 -11.98 13.15 1.22
CA ALA A 303 -11.63 11.74 1.32
C ALA A 303 -10.74 11.46 2.54
N ASP A 304 -11.18 10.53 3.35
CA ASP A 304 -10.49 10.08 4.56
C ASP A 304 -10.21 8.57 4.50
N MET A 305 -9.04 8.18 5.00
CA MET A 305 -8.65 6.78 5.12
C MET A 305 -8.09 6.48 6.50
N VAL A 306 -8.62 5.45 7.14
CA VAL A 306 -8.10 4.86 8.38
C VAL A 306 -7.62 3.46 8.07
N ARG A 307 -6.40 3.10 8.53
CA ARG A 307 -5.85 1.77 8.37
C ARG A 307 -5.29 1.24 9.67
N PHE A 308 -5.72 0.03 10.04
CA PHE A 308 -5.14 -0.78 11.10
C PHE A 308 -4.41 -1.95 10.46
N GLN A 309 -3.19 -2.23 10.93
CA GLN A 309 -2.36 -3.28 10.39
C GLN A 309 -1.71 -4.07 11.51
N PHE A 310 -1.73 -5.40 11.38
CA PHE A 310 -0.99 -6.33 12.21
C PHE A 310 -0.01 -7.09 11.33
N ASN A 311 1.26 -7.07 11.69
CA ASN A 311 2.31 -7.79 10.96
C ASN A 311 2.93 -8.83 11.86
N TYR A 312 3.15 -10.01 11.30
CA TYR A 312 3.88 -11.10 11.93
C TYR A 312 4.94 -11.64 10.97
N GLY A 313 6.19 -11.63 11.42
CA GLY A 313 7.31 -12.12 10.63
C GLY A 313 8.07 -13.22 11.32
N TRP A 314 8.69 -14.09 10.53
CA TRP A 314 9.52 -15.18 11.01
C TRP A 314 10.67 -15.48 10.03
N ASN A 315 11.76 -16.03 10.60
CA ASN A 315 12.91 -16.48 9.85
C ASN A 315 13.48 -17.72 10.52
N ALA A 316 13.60 -18.82 9.79
CA ALA A 316 14.01 -20.11 10.34
C ALA A 316 15.42 -20.06 10.98
N LEU A 317 16.33 -19.25 10.46
CA LEU A 317 17.67 -19.09 11.05
C LEU A 317 17.60 -18.46 12.44
N VAL A 318 16.75 -17.45 12.60
CA VAL A 318 16.51 -16.76 13.88
C VAL A 318 15.90 -17.72 14.91
N GLU A 319 14.89 -18.49 14.50
CA GLU A 319 14.21 -19.44 15.36
C GLU A 319 15.14 -20.57 15.84
N ASN A 320 16.00 -21.07 14.96
CA ASN A 320 17.01 -22.07 15.31
C ASN A 320 18.02 -21.55 16.33
N VAL A 321 18.48 -20.28 16.18
CA VAL A 321 19.40 -19.67 17.15
C VAL A 321 18.73 -19.50 18.51
N LYS A 322 17.47 -19.03 18.56
CA LYS A 322 16.70 -18.93 19.82
C LYS A 322 16.55 -20.27 20.53
N GLN A 323 16.31 -21.36 19.78
CA GLN A 323 16.23 -22.71 20.37
C GLN A 323 17.55 -23.16 20.99
N LEU A 324 18.70 -22.86 20.36
CA LEU A 324 20.01 -23.19 20.89
C LEU A 324 20.39 -22.40 22.15
N GLU A 325 19.83 -21.22 22.37
CA GLU A 325 20.04 -20.41 23.57
C GLU A 325 19.23 -20.90 24.79
N HIS A 326 18.18 -21.71 24.56
CA HIS A 326 17.31 -22.27 25.61
C HIS A 326 17.73 -23.68 26.06
N HIS A 327 18.75 -24.26 25.45
CA HIS A 327 19.40 -25.52 25.84
C HIS A 327 20.81 -25.27 26.38
#